data_bbbeb12bb25b0f1668dcafbd571ff16f
#
_entry.id   bbbeb12bb25b0f1668dcafbd571ff16f
#
_cell.length_a   1.000
_cell.length_b   1.000
_cell.length_c   1.000
_cell.angle_alpha   90.00
_cell.angle_beta   90.00
_cell.angle_gamma   90.00
#
_symmetry.space_group_name_H-M   'P 1'
#
loop_
_entity.id
_entity.type
_entity.pdbx_description
1 polymer ?
#
loop_
_entity_poly.entity_id
_entity_poly.type
_entity_poly.pdbx_seq_one_letter_code
_entity_poly.pdbx_strand_id
1 'polypeptide(L)'
;MIGNRMRVFVLSTAFAIIGLAPPANAAQFDGHWRMVAVTTSGHCGEIPIDVGISRGRIYSTGGSSFGAAFAHYPIQLVGRVSAVGQVRMNAVAGPRSASGTGRFNRVQGNGTWSGAGPSGICSGVWTAIRF
;
A
#
# COMPACT_ATOMS: atom_id res chain seq x y z
N MET A 1 72.45 -19.25 14.78
CA MET A 1 71.91 -18.12 14.06
C MET A 1 70.43 -18.34 13.84
N ILE A 2 69.68 -17.66 14.54
CA ILE A 2 68.23 -17.79 14.51
C ILE A 2 67.70 -16.72 13.55
N GLY A 3 67.33 -17.22 12.36
CA GLY A 3 66.64 -16.33 11.42
C GLY A 3 65.25 -16.00 11.96
N ASN A 4 65.08 -14.76 12.34
CA ASN A 4 63.76 -14.27 12.65
C ASN A 4 62.91 -14.23 11.38
N ARG A 5 62.26 -15.32 11.11
CA ARG A 5 61.27 -15.30 10.08
C ARG A 5 60.01 -14.69 10.67
N MET A 6 59.92 -13.40 10.53
CA MET A 6 58.68 -12.70 10.78
C MET A 6 57.67 -13.19 9.76
N ARG A 7 56.85 -14.13 10.17
CA ARG A 7 55.69 -14.51 9.36
C ARG A 7 54.66 -13.39 9.51
N VAL A 8 54.71 -12.52 8.54
CA VAL A 8 53.62 -11.60 8.37
C VAL A 8 52.42 -12.38 7.97
N PHE A 9 51.58 -12.68 8.93
CA PHE A 9 50.26 -13.14 8.63
C PHE A 9 49.49 -11.93 8.07
N VAL A 10 49.47 -11.84 6.76
CA VAL A 10 48.53 -10.96 6.11
C VAL A 10 47.16 -11.58 6.37
N LEU A 11 46.49 -11.17 7.42
CA LEU A 11 45.09 -11.38 7.59
C LEU A 11 44.43 -10.63 6.44
N SER A 12 44.24 -11.32 5.32
CA SER A 12 43.27 -10.87 4.35
C SER A 12 41.92 -11.01 4.99
N THR A 13 41.50 -9.96 5.68
CA THR A 13 40.11 -9.77 5.95
C THR A 13 39.46 -9.59 4.60
N ALA A 14 39.01 -10.70 4.05
CA ALA A 14 38.04 -10.65 2.98
C ALA A 14 36.81 -9.97 3.60
N PHE A 15 36.71 -8.67 3.40
CA PHE A 15 35.44 -8.02 3.53
C PHE A 15 34.55 -8.67 2.46
N ALA A 16 33.84 -9.69 2.86
CA ALA A 16 32.66 -10.04 2.11
C ALA A 16 31.81 -8.79 2.13
N ILE A 17 31.90 -7.99 1.08
CA ILE A 17 30.87 -7.03 0.77
C ILE A 17 29.66 -7.90 0.50
N ILE A 18 28.95 -8.24 1.56
CA ILE A 18 27.57 -8.65 1.41
C ILE A 18 26.95 -7.45 0.73
N GLY A 19 26.75 -7.55 -0.58
CA GLY A 19 26.00 -6.56 -1.29
C GLY A 19 24.69 -6.43 -0.56
N LEU A 20 24.60 -5.43 0.29
CA LEU A 20 23.33 -5.03 0.85
C LEU A 20 22.52 -4.59 -0.36
N ALA A 21 21.75 -5.52 -0.91
CA ALA A 21 20.62 -5.13 -1.70
C ALA A 21 19.93 -4.04 -0.88
N PRO A 22 19.66 -2.84 -1.43
CA PRO A 22 18.92 -1.83 -0.69
C PRO A 22 17.70 -2.54 -0.12
N PRO A 23 17.41 -2.36 1.18
CA PRO A 23 16.24 -2.98 1.77
C PRO A 23 15.07 -2.64 0.85
N ALA A 24 14.34 -3.66 0.40
CA ALA A 24 13.11 -3.44 -0.32
C ALA A 24 12.29 -2.53 0.57
N ASN A 25 12.04 -1.31 0.12
CA ASN A 25 11.25 -0.35 0.86
C ASN A 25 9.98 -0.02 0.09
N ALA A 26 9.01 0.48 0.79
CA ALA A 26 7.71 0.80 0.22
C ALA A 26 7.76 1.97 -0.79
N ALA A 27 8.90 2.66 -0.94
CA ALA A 27 9.05 3.77 -1.88
C ALA A 27 8.88 3.36 -3.35
N GLN A 28 9.02 2.08 -3.67
CA GLN A 28 8.76 1.58 -5.02
C GLN A 28 7.29 1.76 -5.45
N PHE A 29 6.39 1.99 -4.52
CA PHE A 29 4.97 2.22 -4.78
C PHE A 29 4.59 3.70 -4.76
N ASP A 30 5.54 4.59 -4.48
CA ASP A 30 5.28 6.03 -4.39
C ASP A 30 4.73 6.57 -5.70
N GLY A 31 3.77 7.46 -5.60
CA GLY A 31 3.15 8.12 -6.73
C GLY A 31 1.63 8.23 -6.61
N HIS A 32 1.02 8.48 -7.75
CA HIS A 32 -0.43 8.62 -7.85
C HIS A 32 -1.06 7.35 -8.39
N TRP A 33 -2.17 6.97 -7.76
CA TRP A 33 -2.90 5.76 -8.09
C TRP A 33 -4.39 6.04 -8.16
N ARG A 34 -5.04 5.41 -9.10
CA ARG A 34 -6.50 5.43 -9.16
C ARG A 34 -7.03 4.08 -8.68
N MET A 35 -7.85 4.14 -7.66
CA MET A 35 -8.47 2.99 -7.03
C MET A 35 -9.96 2.98 -7.32
N VAL A 36 -10.51 1.80 -7.56
CA VAL A 36 -11.95 1.59 -7.67
C VAL A 36 -12.35 0.45 -6.74
N ALA A 37 -13.24 0.74 -5.83
CA ALA A 37 -13.86 -0.26 -4.98
C ALA A 37 -15.20 -0.68 -5.60
N VAL A 38 -15.35 -1.97 -5.85
CA VAL A 38 -16.56 -2.54 -6.44
C VAL A 38 -17.30 -3.35 -5.39
N THR A 39 -18.57 -3.06 -5.21
CA THR A 39 -19.41 -3.79 -4.27
C THR A 39 -19.89 -5.07 -4.89
N THR A 40 -19.60 -6.19 -4.22
CA THR A 40 -20.08 -7.52 -4.61
C THR A 40 -21.19 -8.03 -3.69
N SER A 41 -21.31 -7.44 -2.50
CA SER A 41 -22.39 -7.72 -1.56
C SER A 41 -22.84 -6.42 -0.90
N GLY A 42 -24.12 -6.16 -0.91
CA GLY A 42 -24.69 -4.90 -0.45
C GLY A 42 -24.99 -3.93 -1.60
N HIS A 43 -25.31 -2.70 -1.28
CA HIS A 43 -25.79 -1.69 -2.24
C HIS A 43 -24.94 -0.42 -2.25
N CYS A 44 -23.62 -0.57 -2.26
CA CYS A 44 -22.70 0.58 -2.24
C CYS A 44 -22.17 1.00 -3.62
N GLY A 45 -22.40 0.17 -4.66
CA GLY A 45 -22.01 0.49 -6.04
C GLY A 45 -20.51 0.47 -6.28
N GLU A 46 -20.05 1.25 -7.23
CA GLU A 46 -18.65 1.47 -7.54
C GLU A 46 -18.18 2.78 -6.96
N ILE A 47 -17.01 2.76 -6.34
CA ILE A 47 -16.47 3.91 -5.62
C ILE A 47 -15.07 4.20 -6.14
N PRO A 48 -14.89 5.20 -7.02
CA PRO A 48 -13.57 5.63 -7.44
C PRO A 48 -12.90 6.50 -6.37
N ILE A 49 -11.64 6.25 -6.11
CA ILE A 49 -10.85 6.98 -5.14
C ILE A 49 -9.47 7.25 -5.72
N ASP A 50 -9.09 8.51 -5.80
CA ASP A 50 -7.72 8.87 -6.14
C ASP A 50 -6.88 8.84 -4.88
N VAL A 51 -5.76 8.16 -4.92
CA VAL A 51 -4.86 8.01 -3.79
C VAL A 51 -3.43 8.36 -4.18
N GLY A 52 -2.70 8.87 -3.20
CA GLY A 52 -1.26 9.02 -3.27
C GLY A 52 -0.58 8.03 -2.35
N ILE A 53 0.61 7.61 -2.73
CA ILE A 53 1.46 6.81 -1.87
C ILE A 53 2.80 7.51 -1.72
N SER A 54 3.24 7.70 -0.48
CA SER A 54 4.52 8.29 -0.14
C SER A 54 5.13 7.55 1.03
N ARG A 55 6.31 6.99 0.83
CA ARG A 55 7.05 6.22 1.85
C ARG A 55 6.20 5.14 2.52
N GLY A 56 5.42 4.42 1.72
CA GLY A 56 4.54 3.37 2.20
C GLY A 56 3.25 3.85 2.87
N ARG A 57 3.00 5.14 2.90
CA ARG A 57 1.73 5.70 3.39
C ARG A 57 0.78 5.94 2.25
N ILE A 58 -0.41 5.46 2.39
CA ILE A 58 -1.49 5.65 1.43
C ILE A 58 -2.44 6.71 1.98
N TYR A 59 -2.84 7.64 1.14
CA TYR A 59 -3.78 8.70 1.50
C TYR A 59 -4.64 9.10 0.32
N SER A 60 -5.87 9.44 0.55
CA SER A 60 -6.76 9.94 -0.49
C SER A 60 -6.32 11.34 -0.92
N THR A 61 -6.26 11.57 -2.23
CA THR A 61 -5.92 12.87 -2.83
C THR A 61 -7.12 13.52 -3.49
N GLY A 62 -8.15 12.78 -3.71
CA GLY A 62 -9.40 13.21 -4.30
C GLY A 62 -10.31 12.01 -4.44
N GLY A 63 -11.49 12.23 -4.85
CA GLY A 63 -12.48 11.19 -5.01
C GLY A 63 -13.78 11.77 -4.55
N SER A 64 -14.64 11.99 -5.52
CA SER A 64 -16.03 12.16 -5.25
C SER A 64 -16.65 10.79 -5.28
N SER A 65 -17.30 10.45 -4.22
CA SER A 65 -18.16 9.29 -4.16
C SER A 65 -19.34 9.49 -5.12
N PHE A 66 -19.29 8.83 -6.25
CA PHE A 66 -20.34 8.88 -7.26
C PHE A 66 -21.45 7.84 -7.00
N GLY A 67 -21.75 7.57 -5.78
CA GLY A 67 -22.92 6.78 -5.46
C GLY A 67 -23.92 7.66 -4.73
N ALA A 68 -25.22 7.51 -4.97
CA ALA A 68 -26.25 8.26 -4.28
C ALA A 68 -26.14 8.17 -2.75
N ALA A 69 -25.58 7.07 -2.26
CA ALA A 69 -25.32 6.83 -0.85
C ALA A 69 -24.13 7.61 -0.28
N PHE A 70 -23.21 8.12 -1.14
CA PHE A 70 -21.99 8.81 -0.74
C PHE A 70 -21.90 10.24 -1.26
N ALA A 71 -22.91 10.71 -1.97
CA ALA A 71 -22.89 11.93 -2.78
C ALA A 71 -22.53 13.22 -2.01
N HIS A 72 -22.49 13.19 -0.69
CA HIS A 72 -22.30 14.36 0.14
C HIS A 72 -21.08 14.28 1.06
N TYR A 73 -20.30 13.20 0.99
CA TYR A 73 -19.19 12.99 1.90
C TYR A 73 -17.89 12.73 1.15
N PRO A 74 -16.86 13.55 1.39
CA PRO A 74 -15.55 13.24 0.87
C PRO A 74 -15.03 11.95 1.49
N ILE A 75 -14.33 11.15 0.69
CA ILE A 75 -13.71 9.91 1.18
C ILE A 75 -12.35 10.25 1.76
N GLN A 76 -12.16 9.96 3.03
CA GLN A 76 -10.87 10.03 3.68
C GLN A 76 -10.33 8.61 3.82
N LEU A 77 -9.30 8.30 3.04
CA LEU A 77 -8.65 7.01 3.06
C LEU A 77 -7.23 7.18 3.55
N VAL A 78 -6.84 6.33 4.49
CA VAL A 78 -5.47 6.22 4.99
C VAL A 78 -5.08 4.76 5.02
N GLY A 79 -3.81 4.48 4.81
CA GLY A 79 -3.33 3.12 4.83
C GLY A 79 -1.82 3.02 4.77
N ARG A 80 -1.36 1.80 4.69
CA ARG A 80 0.05 1.46 4.56
C ARG A 80 0.26 0.35 3.56
N VAL A 81 1.33 0.47 2.81
CA VAL A 81 1.85 -0.61 1.98
C VAL A 81 3.23 -1.01 2.49
N SER A 82 3.44 -2.30 2.70
CA SER A 82 4.73 -2.84 3.12
C SER A 82 5.72 -2.88 1.96
N ALA A 83 6.98 -3.14 2.28
CA ALA A 83 8.03 -3.30 1.28
C ALA A 83 7.75 -4.40 0.24
N VAL A 84 6.97 -5.40 0.61
CA VAL A 84 6.57 -6.51 -0.27
C VAL A 84 5.19 -6.30 -0.91
N GLY A 85 4.59 -5.12 -0.75
CA GLY A 85 3.33 -4.77 -1.38
C GLY A 85 2.06 -5.14 -0.63
N GLN A 86 2.15 -5.59 0.61
CA GLN A 86 0.97 -5.87 1.42
C GLN A 86 0.31 -4.57 1.86
N VAL A 87 -0.99 -4.48 1.69
CA VAL A 87 -1.78 -3.28 1.92
C VAL A 87 -2.77 -3.48 3.05
N ARG A 88 -2.83 -2.47 3.91
CA ARG A 88 -3.93 -2.28 4.87
C ARG A 88 -4.40 -0.84 4.78
N MET A 89 -5.69 -0.64 4.67
CA MET A 89 -6.25 0.70 4.58
C MET A 89 -7.61 0.78 5.27
N ASN A 90 -7.93 2.00 5.68
CA ASN A 90 -9.20 2.35 6.28
C ASN A 90 -9.73 3.59 5.58
N ALA A 91 -11.03 3.65 5.40
CA ALA A 91 -11.70 4.79 4.79
C ALA A 91 -12.91 5.20 5.62
N VAL A 92 -13.15 6.50 5.62
CA VAL A 92 -14.34 7.10 6.26
C VAL A 92 -14.96 8.06 5.26
N ALA A 93 -16.26 7.97 5.11
CA ALA A 93 -17.04 8.87 4.28
C ALA A 93 -18.34 9.21 5.03
N GLY A 94 -18.30 10.28 5.84
CA GLY A 94 -19.39 10.65 6.73
C GLY A 94 -19.71 9.54 7.73
N PRO A 95 -20.95 9.02 7.77
CA PRO A 95 -21.36 7.98 8.70
C PRO A 95 -20.93 6.58 8.27
N ARG A 96 -20.20 6.46 7.17
CA ARG A 96 -19.72 5.18 6.64
C ARG A 96 -18.25 4.98 6.92
N SER A 97 -17.88 3.74 7.21
CA SER A 97 -16.50 3.35 7.37
C SER A 97 -16.25 2.04 6.63
N ALA A 98 -15.02 1.86 6.18
CA ALA A 98 -14.60 0.66 5.48
C ALA A 98 -13.15 0.33 5.80
N SER A 99 -12.79 -0.92 5.66
CA SER A 99 -11.42 -1.38 5.72
C SER A 99 -11.11 -2.28 4.53
N GLY A 100 -9.87 -2.24 4.09
CA GLY A 100 -9.41 -3.02 2.95
C GLY A 100 -8.03 -3.60 3.17
N THR A 101 -7.81 -4.72 2.54
CA THR A 101 -6.51 -5.40 2.48
C THR A 101 -6.24 -5.86 1.06
N GLY A 102 -4.99 -6.05 0.73
CA GLY A 102 -4.63 -6.54 -0.60
C GLY A 102 -3.15 -6.43 -0.87
N ARG A 103 -2.82 -6.30 -2.13
CA ARG A 103 -1.44 -6.22 -2.61
C ARG A 103 -1.27 -5.21 -3.73
N PHE A 104 -0.15 -4.51 -3.69
CA PHE A 104 0.39 -3.76 -4.82
C PHE A 104 1.57 -4.50 -5.45
N ASN A 105 1.65 -4.44 -6.77
CA ASN A 105 2.90 -4.52 -7.48
C ASN A 105 3.26 -3.12 -8.01
N ARG A 106 4.25 -2.99 -8.88
CA ARG A 106 4.70 -1.67 -9.34
C ARG A 106 3.72 -0.91 -10.22
N VAL A 107 2.75 -1.59 -10.80
CA VAL A 107 1.84 -1.01 -11.80
C VAL A 107 0.37 -1.10 -11.40
N GLN A 108 0.01 -2.07 -10.57
CA GLN A 108 -1.38 -2.29 -10.18
C GLN A 108 -1.50 -2.84 -8.77
N GLY A 109 -2.68 -2.75 -8.21
CA GLY A 109 -3.03 -3.34 -6.94
C GLY A 109 -4.42 -3.93 -6.98
N ASN A 110 -4.67 -4.86 -6.08
CA ASN A 110 -5.99 -5.44 -5.88
C ASN A 110 -6.15 -5.98 -4.46
N GLY A 111 -7.38 -6.16 -4.08
CA GLY A 111 -7.70 -6.71 -2.78
C GLY A 111 -9.19 -6.78 -2.54
N THR A 112 -9.53 -6.91 -1.26
CA THR A 112 -10.90 -6.96 -0.78
C THR A 112 -11.14 -5.84 0.22
N TRP A 113 -12.39 -5.47 0.36
CA TRP A 113 -12.83 -4.47 1.33
C TRP A 113 -14.18 -4.85 1.94
N SER A 114 -14.43 -4.32 3.11
CA SER A 114 -15.72 -4.41 3.77
C SER A 114 -15.99 -3.12 4.52
N GLY A 115 -17.24 -2.75 4.60
CA GLY A 115 -17.64 -1.53 5.27
C GLY A 115 -19.06 -1.58 5.78
N ALA A 116 -19.40 -0.59 6.57
CA ALA A 116 -20.72 -0.46 7.17
C ALA A 116 -21.14 1.00 7.26
N GLY A 117 -22.43 1.22 7.27
CA GLY A 117 -23.04 2.52 7.40
C GLY A 117 -24.54 2.43 7.64
N PRO A 118 -25.28 3.56 7.58
CA PRO A 118 -26.72 3.58 7.85
C PRO A 118 -27.55 2.64 6.98
N SER A 119 -27.07 2.35 5.76
CA SER A 119 -27.77 1.46 4.83
C SER A 119 -27.36 0.00 4.94
N GLY A 120 -26.51 -0.35 5.92
CA GLY A 120 -26.09 -1.72 6.14
C GLY A 120 -24.62 -1.98 5.80
N ILE A 121 -24.33 -3.25 5.58
CA ILE A 121 -22.96 -3.74 5.32
C ILE A 121 -22.76 -3.89 3.82
N CYS A 122 -21.60 -3.42 3.35
CA CYS A 122 -21.13 -3.65 1.99
C CYS A 122 -19.78 -4.33 2.02
N SER A 123 -19.52 -5.16 1.03
CA SER A 123 -18.20 -5.74 0.82
C SER A 123 -17.96 -5.96 -0.66
N GLY A 124 -16.70 -6.13 -1.01
CA GLY A 124 -16.34 -6.35 -2.39
C GLY A 124 -14.86 -6.42 -2.61
N VAL A 125 -14.46 -6.06 -3.83
CA VAL A 125 -13.08 -6.06 -4.28
C VAL A 125 -12.67 -4.63 -4.64
N TRP A 126 -11.37 -4.36 -4.61
CA TRP A 126 -10.83 -3.11 -5.10
C TRP A 126 -9.68 -3.38 -6.05
N THR A 127 -9.52 -2.51 -7.01
CA THR A 127 -8.39 -2.50 -7.92
C THR A 127 -7.76 -1.11 -7.92
N ALA A 128 -6.47 -1.05 -8.16
CA ALA A 128 -5.75 0.21 -8.29
C ALA A 128 -4.81 0.15 -9.46
N ILE A 129 -4.69 1.26 -10.18
CA ILE A 129 -3.80 1.43 -11.31
C ILE A 129 -2.95 2.66 -11.07
N ARG A 130 -1.65 2.53 -11.32
CA ARG A 130 -0.72 3.65 -11.28
C ARG A 130 -0.89 4.52 -12.53
N PHE A 131 -0.81 5.82 -12.35
CA PHE A 131 -0.83 6.75 -13.46
C PHE A 131 0.13 7.94 -13.31
#